data_eff72fc23f05fff5cc85da4e01c6c547
#
_entry.id   eff72fc23f05fff5cc85da4e01c6c547
#
_cell.length_a   1.000
_cell.length_b   1.000
_cell.length_c   1.000
_cell.angle_alpha   90.00
_cell.angle_beta   90.00
_cell.angle_gamma   90.00
#
_symmetry.space_group_name_H-M   'P 1'
#
loop_
_entity.id
_entity.type
_entity.pdbx_description
1 polymer ?
#
loop_
_entity_poly.entity_id
_entity_poly.type
_entity_poly.pdbx_seq_one_letter_code
_entity_poly.pdbx_strand_id
1 'polypeptide(L)'
;MPAIEILGLEKTYMVGFWGKRPKRALSPLHLTVEDGEIFGFLGPNGAGKTTTLKLLMGLVFPTSGSARILDQEWTAPEVKAQVGFLPEQPYFYDHLTAHELLNYYAQLSGVPAKERSRRAESTLHRVGLKDVQGLQLRKFSKGMLQRVGIAQAILHDPKLVFFDEPMSGLDPMGRREVRDLMEQLKHEGKTVFFSTHILSDAEALCDRVAIIHKGELKVTGAVTDLTSSVQGKVEVIWQGTQIPASMKALGAECHVTGDTVRAVIDENQQDAAIDALRRERLRLIALTPVRTSLEAYFVEKLQRAETTAGRTA
;
A
#
# COMPACT_ATOMS: atom_id res chain seq x y z
N MET A 1 16.37 0.94 -13.99
CA MET A 1 15.68 2.10 -14.63
C MET A 1 14.33 2.26 -13.96
N PRO A 2 13.82 3.47 -13.76
CA PRO A 2 12.53 3.63 -13.11
C PRO A 2 11.40 3.03 -13.97
N ALA A 3 10.48 2.31 -13.32
CA ALA A 3 9.25 1.83 -13.96
C ALA A 3 8.25 2.97 -14.15
N ILE A 4 8.27 3.96 -13.23
CA ILE A 4 7.42 5.15 -13.30
C ILE A 4 8.25 6.37 -12.93
N GLU A 5 8.16 7.42 -13.75
CA GLU A 5 8.72 8.75 -13.46
C GLU A 5 7.63 9.80 -13.63
N ILE A 6 7.34 10.55 -12.58
CA ILE A 6 6.31 11.60 -12.54
C ILE A 6 6.99 12.95 -12.39
N LEU A 7 6.69 13.89 -13.30
CA LEU A 7 7.33 15.20 -13.41
C LEU A 7 6.29 16.31 -13.30
N GLY A 8 6.04 16.79 -12.07
CA GLY A 8 5.14 17.90 -11.79
C GLY A 8 3.69 17.64 -12.16
N LEU A 9 3.23 16.38 -12.09
CA LEU A 9 1.88 15.98 -12.48
C LEU A 9 0.84 16.63 -11.58
N GLU A 10 -0.06 17.42 -12.14
CA GLU A 10 -1.07 18.18 -11.41
C GLU A 10 -2.48 17.94 -11.97
N LYS A 11 -3.49 17.98 -11.08
CA LYS A 11 -4.89 17.93 -11.49
C LYS A 11 -5.78 18.86 -10.69
N THR A 12 -6.44 19.75 -11.42
CA THR A 12 -7.53 20.60 -10.91
C THR A 12 -8.80 20.29 -11.69
N TYR A 13 -9.87 19.94 -10.98
CA TYR A 13 -11.19 19.73 -11.55
C TYR A 13 -12.00 21.01 -11.46
N MET A 14 -12.84 21.26 -12.45
CA MET A 14 -13.86 22.31 -12.39
C MET A 14 -15.17 21.71 -11.91
N VAL A 15 -15.57 21.99 -10.68
CA VAL A 15 -16.77 21.42 -10.02
C VAL A 15 -17.87 22.45 -9.87
N GLY A 16 -19.14 22.02 -9.96
CA GLY A 16 -20.31 22.87 -9.84
C GLY A 16 -21.13 22.95 -11.13
N PHE A 17 -22.46 23.04 -11.00
CA PHE A 17 -23.38 23.12 -12.14
C PHE A 17 -23.52 24.59 -12.64
N TRP A 18 -23.72 25.51 -11.72
CA TRP A 18 -23.79 26.97 -11.95
C TRP A 18 -22.58 27.61 -11.29
N GLY A 19 -21.65 28.15 -12.05
CA GLY A 19 -20.42 28.75 -11.51
C GLY A 19 -19.39 27.72 -11.12
N LYS A 20 -18.70 27.16 -12.11
CA LYS A 20 -17.60 26.18 -11.91
C LYS A 20 -16.51 26.75 -11.00
N ARG A 21 -16.23 26.08 -9.91
CA ARG A 21 -15.13 26.43 -8.99
C ARG A 21 -13.97 25.42 -9.17
N PRO A 22 -12.71 25.89 -9.19
CA PRO A 22 -11.56 25.00 -9.25
C PRO A 22 -11.45 24.22 -7.93
N LYS A 23 -11.32 22.88 -8.03
CA LYS A 23 -11.01 21.99 -6.91
C LYS A 23 -9.73 21.25 -7.28
N ARG A 24 -8.62 21.62 -6.62
CA ARG A 24 -7.34 20.93 -6.79
C ARG A 24 -7.43 19.55 -6.16
N ALA A 25 -7.22 18.52 -6.96
CA ALA A 25 -7.23 17.14 -6.53
C ALA A 25 -5.80 16.58 -6.37
N LEU A 26 -4.84 17.15 -7.09
CA LEU A 26 -3.42 16.79 -7.03
C LEU A 26 -2.60 18.06 -7.27
N SER A 27 -1.76 18.41 -6.32
CA SER A 27 -0.70 19.43 -6.46
C SER A 27 0.45 18.86 -7.30
N PRO A 28 1.37 19.69 -7.83
CA PRO A 28 2.48 19.19 -8.63
C PRO A 28 3.23 18.06 -7.93
N LEU A 29 3.07 16.85 -8.46
CA LEU A 29 3.65 15.62 -7.91
C LEU A 29 4.94 15.30 -8.66
N HIS A 30 6.03 15.07 -7.93
CA HIS A 30 7.27 14.48 -8.41
C HIS A 30 7.49 13.16 -7.69
N LEU A 31 7.61 12.07 -8.44
CA LEU A 31 7.76 10.74 -7.85
C LEU A 31 8.47 9.80 -8.84
N THR A 32 9.34 8.95 -8.28
CA THR A 32 10.00 7.89 -9.06
C THR A 32 9.75 6.55 -8.39
N VAL A 33 9.34 5.55 -9.18
CA VAL A 33 9.16 4.16 -8.76
C VAL A 33 10.15 3.30 -9.55
N GLU A 34 10.91 2.48 -8.84
CA GLU A 34 11.94 1.63 -9.44
C GLU A 34 11.32 0.37 -10.05
N ASP A 35 12.05 -0.23 -11.01
CA ASP A 35 11.62 -1.49 -11.62
C ASP A 35 11.72 -2.65 -10.62
N GLY A 36 10.72 -3.52 -10.58
CA GLY A 36 10.69 -4.71 -9.73
C GLY A 36 10.39 -4.46 -8.25
N GLU A 37 9.99 -3.23 -7.83
CA GLU A 37 9.58 -2.97 -6.45
C GLU A 37 8.07 -3.07 -6.25
N ILE A 38 7.66 -3.30 -4.99
CA ILE A 38 6.29 -3.05 -4.52
C ILE A 38 6.26 -1.64 -3.92
N PHE A 39 5.54 -0.74 -4.58
CA PHE A 39 5.44 0.65 -4.17
C PHE A 39 4.03 0.98 -3.66
N GLY A 40 3.97 1.48 -2.42
CA GLY A 40 2.73 1.90 -1.77
C GLY A 40 2.44 3.39 -1.94
N PHE A 41 1.26 3.75 -2.46
CA PHE A 41 0.78 5.13 -2.56
C PHE A 41 -0.30 5.37 -1.52
N LEU A 42 0.06 5.99 -0.40
CA LEU A 42 -0.69 5.99 0.85
C LEU A 42 -1.38 7.32 1.10
N GLY A 43 -2.53 7.28 1.75
CA GLY A 43 -3.20 8.49 2.19
C GLY A 43 -4.68 8.27 2.51
N PRO A 44 -5.33 9.20 3.22
CA PRO A 44 -6.74 9.12 3.55
C PRO A 44 -7.62 9.19 2.29
N ASN A 45 -8.92 8.90 2.46
CA ASN A 45 -9.89 9.04 1.38
C ASN A 45 -9.96 10.50 0.93
N GLY A 46 -9.98 10.71 -0.40
CA GLY A 46 -9.96 12.05 -1.00
C GLY A 46 -8.57 12.71 -1.05
N ALA A 47 -7.48 12.03 -0.64
CA ALA A 47 -6.14 12.58 -0.70
C ALA A 47 -5.57 12.78 -2.11
N GLY A 48 -6.20 12.17 -3.15
CA GLY A 48 -5.75 12.26 -4.54
C GLY A 48 -5.25 10.93 -5.14
N LYS A 49 -5.25 9.83 -4.37
CA LYS A 49 -4.72 8.51 -4.80
C LYS A 49 -5.32 8.02 -6.12
N THR A 50 -6.63 7.81 -6.15
CA THR A 50 -7.35 7.38 -7.37
C THR A 50 -7.20 8.37 -8.53
N THR A 51 -7.10 9.68 -8.24
CA THR A 51 -6.83 10.69 -9.29
C THR A 51 -5.47 10.47 -9.90
N THR A 52 -4.43 10.24 -9.11
CA THR A 52 -3.08 9.96 -9.58
C THR A 52 -3.04 8.69 -10.44
N LEU A 53 -3.66 7.59 -9.98
CA LEU A 53 -3.77 6.36 -10.77
C LEU A 53 -4.49 6.58 -12.11
N LYS A 54 -5.61 7.31 -12.11
CA LYS A 54 -6.34 7.64 -13.35
C LYS A 54 -5.53 8.49 -14.32
N LEU A 55 -4.70 9.41 -13.80
CA LEU A 55 -3.76 10.19 -14.62
C LEU A 55 -2.72 9.28 -15.26
N LEU A 56 -2.06 8.41 -14.48
CA LEU A 56 -1.04 7.47 -14.97
C LEU A 56 -1.62 6.47 -15.98
N MET A 57 -2.87 6.05 -15.80
CA MET A 57 -3.58 5.20 -16.75
C MET A 57 -4.07 5.96 -18.00
N GLY A 58 -3.90 7.30 -18.06
CA GLY A 58 -4.43 8.12 -19.15
C GLY A 58 -5.96 8.15 -19.24
N LEU A 59 -6.66 7.80 -18.15
CA LEU A 59 -8.12 7.86 -18.05
C LEU A 59 -8.62 9.29 -17.80
N VAL A 60 -7.75 10.14 -17.29
CA VAL A 60 -7.98 11.57 -17.06
C VAL A 60 -6.74 12.33 -17.50
N PHE A 61 -6.92 13.47 -18.18
CA PHE A 61 -5.80 14.32 -18.58
C PHE A 61 -5.34 15.21 -17.42
N PRO A 62 -4.03 15.44 -17.28
CA PRO A 62 -3.48 16.34 -16.27
C PRO A 62 -3.84 17.81 -16.60
N THR A 63 -3.78 18.68 -15.58
CA THR A 63 -3.81 20.13 -15.78
C THR A 63 -2.45 20.64 -16.21
N SER A 64 -1.37 20.06 -15.64
CA SER A 64 0.02 20.31 -16.02
C SER A 64 0.89 19.11 -15.63
N GLY A 65 2.15 19.11 -16.09
CA GLY A 65 3.12 18.06 -15.84
C GLY A 65 2.99 16.88 -16.78
N SER A 66 3.85 15.89 -16.59
CA SER A 66 3.96 14.69 -17.42
C SER A 66 4.40 13.48 -16.60
N ALA A 67 4.34 12.31 -17.21
CA ALA A 67 4.89 11.09 -16.64
C ALA A 67 5.53 10.23 -17.73
N ARG A 68 6.43 9.34 -17.31
CA ARG A 68 6.97 8.25 -18.14
C ARG A 68 6.67 6.93 -17.44
N ILE A 69 6.31 5.92 -18.18
CA ILE A 69 6.08 4.57 -17.70
C ILE A 69 6.89 3.62 -18.58
N LEU A 70 7.70 2.75 -17.96
CA LEU A 70 8.60 1.82 -18.66
C LEU A 70 9.46 2.56 -19.73
N ASP A 71 9.96 3.72 -19.36
CA ASP A 71 10.79 4.60 -20.18
C ASP A 71 10.12 5.18 -21.46
N GLN A 72 8.79 5.13 -21.50
CA GLN A 72 7.98 5.65 -22.59
C GLN A 72 6.99 6.70 -22.09
N GLU A 73 6.39 7.47 -22.98
CA GLU A 73 5.30 8.37 -22.62
C GLU A 73 4.10 7.57 -22.13
N TRP A 74 3.54 7.92 -20.97
CA TRP A 74 2.48 7.14 -20.30
C TRP A 74 1.18 7.01 -21.10
N THR A 75 0.98 7.87 -22.12
CA THR A 75 -0.20 7.84 -22.98
C THR A 75 -0.05 6.88 -24.15
N ALA A 76 1.16 6.40 -24.42
CA ALA A 76 1.45 5.54 -25.57
C ALA A 76 0.69 4.20 -25.49
N PRO A 77 0.09 3.72 -26.59
CA PRO A 77 -0.62 2.44 -26.61
C PRO A 77 0.28 1.24 -26.22
N GLU A 78 1.56 1.31 -26.58
CA GLU A 78 2.56 0.27 -26.29
C GLU A 78 2.81 0.12 -24.78
N VAL A 79 2.72 1.21 -24.03
CA VAL A 79 2.77 1.21 -22.57
C VAL A 79 1.55 0.50 -21.99
N LYS A 80 0.37 0.83 -22.49
CA LYS A 80 -0.88 0.24 -21.99
C LYS A 80 -0.95 -1.27 -22.17
N ALA A 81 -0.32 -1.80 -23.24
CA ALA A 81 -0.21 -3.25 -23.45
C ALA A 81 0.69 -3.95 -22.42
N GLN A 82 1.54 -3.21 -21.69
CA GLN A 82 2.47 -3.73 -20.69
C GLN A 82 2.04 -3.41 -19.26
N VAL A 83 0.87 -2.78 -19.08
CA VAL A 83 0.37 -2.30 -17.78
C VAL A 83 -0.95 -2.99 -17.46
N GLY A 84 -1.06 -3.55 -16.25
CA GLY A 84 -2.30 -4.04 -15.68
C GLY A 84 -2.95 -3.01 -14.76
N PHE A 85 -4.27 -2.97 -14.70
CA PHE A 85 -4.98 -2.02 -13.83
C PHE A 85 -6.19 -2.66 -13.15
N LEU A 86 -6.25 -2.53 -11.83
CA LEU A 86 -7.41 -2.81 -11.01
C LEU A 86 -7.95 -1.50 -10.45
N PRO A 87 -9.14 -1.03 -10.83
CA PRO A 87 -9.80 0.11 -10.20
C PRO A 87 -10.35 -0.26 -8.82
N GLU A 88 -10.57 0.73 -7.95
CA GLU A 88 -11.16 0.55 -6.60
C GLU A 88 -12.49 -0.22 -6.63
N GLN A 89 -13.32 0.04 -7.63
CA GLN A 89 -14.58 -0.64 -7.86
C GLN A 89 -14.62 -1.19 -9.29
N PRO A 90 -14.20 -2.44 -9.48
CA PRO A 90 -14.28 -3.07 -10.80
C PRO A 90 -15.75 -3.33 -11.17
N TYR A 91 -16.11 -3.00 -12.40
CA TYR A 91 -17.44 -3.26 -12.95
C TYR A 91 -17.35 -4.37 -13.99
N PHE A 92 -18.11 -5.43 -13.81
CA PHE A 92 -18.10 -6.59 -14.70
C PHE A 92 -19.48 -6.88 -15.27
N TYR A 93 -19.51 -7.59 -16.37
CA TYR A 93 -20.74 -8.16 -16.92
C TYR A 93 -21.20 -9.33 -16.03
N ASP A 94 -22.15 -9.07 -15.17
CA ASP A 94 -22.59 -9.94 -14.07
C ASP A 94 -23.21 -11.28 -14.55
N HIS A 95 -23.68 -11.33 -15.79
CA HIS A 95 -24.23 -12.54 -16.44
C HIS A 95 -23.14 -13.48 -16.97
N LEU A 96 -21.90 -13.03 -17.13
CA LEU A 96 -20.77 -13.87 -17.53
C LEU A 96 -20.26 -14.71 -16.35
N THR A 97 -19.65 -15.84 -16.65
CA THR A 97 -18.79 -16.56 -15.71
C THR A 97 -17.42 -15.89 -15.62
N ALA A 98 -16.66 -16.18 -14.55
CA ALA A 98 -15.32 -15.64 -14.40
C ALA A 98 -14.40 -16.07 -15.56
N HIS A 99 -14.52 -17.30 -16.03
CA HIS A 99 -13.76 -17.80 -17.16
C HIS A 99 -14.12 -17.09 -18.48
N GLU A 100 -15.40 -16.90 -18.78
CA GLU A 100 -15.86 -16.18 -19.96
C GLU A 100 -15.38 -14.73 -19.96
N LEU A 101 -15.48 -14.06 -18.80
CA LEU A 101 -15.00 -12.69 -18.65
C LEU A 101 -13.50 -12.59 -18.92
N LEU A 102 -12.68 -13.44 -18.29
CA LEU A 102 -11.23 -13.41 -18.52
C LEU A 102 -10.86 -13.78 -19.96
N ASN A 103 -11.58 -14.72 -20.59
CA ASN A 103 -11.37 -15.05 -22.00
C ASN A 103 -11.66 -13.84 -22.91
N TYR A 104 -12.72 -13.08 -22.60
CA TYR A 104 -13.04 -11.83 -23.29
C TYR A 104 -11.94 -10.78 -23.12
N TYR A 105 -11.44 -10.56 -21.89
CA TYR A 105 -10.33 -9.62 -21.66
C TYR A 105 -9.02 -10.10 -22.27
N ALA A 106 -8.75 -11.40 -22.31
CA ALA A 106 -7.59 -11.96 -23.01
C ALA A 106 -7.62 -11.62 -24.51
N GLN A 107 -8.83 -11.66 -25.10
CA GLN A 107 -9.01 -11.23 -26.50
C GLN A 107 -8.73 -9.76 -26.71
N LEU A 108 -9.25 -8.89 -25.84
CA LEU A 108 -9.01 -7.44 -25.90
C LEU A 108 -7.54 -7.08 -25.70
N SER A 109 -6.83 -7.85 -24.88
CA SER A 109 -5.39 -7.67 -24.61
C SER A 109 -4.48 -8.32 -25.69
N GLY A 110 -5.03 -8.81 -26.80
CA GLY A 110 -4.25 -9.37 -27.89
C GLY A 110 -3.69 -10.78 -27.64
N VAL A 111 -4.14 -11.49 -26.59
CA VAL A 111 -3.68 -12.86 -26.35
C VAL A 111 -4.15 -13.79 -27.49
N PRO A 112 -3.26 -14.62 -28.07
CA PRO A 112 -3.60 -15.53 -29.16
C PRO A 112 -4.76 -16.46 -28.81
N ALA A 113 -5.70 -16.67 -29.73
CA ALA A 113 -6.93 -17.41 -29.49
C ALA A 113 -6.71 -18.78 -28.83
N LYS A 114 -5.67 -19.50 -29.27
CA LYS A 114 -5.29 -20.84 -28.74
C LYS A 114 -4.77 -20.82 -27.30
N GLU A 115 -4.41 -19.67 -26.75
CA GLU A 115 -3.84 -19.52 -25.39
C GLU A 115 -4.86 -18.95 -24.40
N ARG A 116 -5.94 -18.29 -24.85
CA ARG A 116 -6.85 -17.50 -24.01
C ARG A 116 -7.48 -18.31 -22.89
N SER A 117 -8.05 -19.46 -23.21
CA SER A 117 -8.72 -20.33 -22.22
C SER A 117 -7.73 -20.81 -21.17
N ARG A 118 -6.55 -21.28 -21.59
CA ARG A 118 -5.51 -21.74 -20.66
C ARG A 118 -5.02 -20.61 -19.76
N ARG A 119 -4.84 -19.39 -20.30
CA ARG A 119 -4.46 -18.22 -19.48
C ARG A 119 -5.56 -17.83 -18.50
N ALA A 120 -6.81 -17.81 -18.93
CA ALA A 120 -7.94 -17.54 -18.06
C ALA A 120 -7.99 -18.54 -16.88
N GLU A 121 -7.90 -19.85 -17.16
CA GLU A 121 -7.86 -20.87 -16.12
C GLU A 121 -6.68 -20.74 -15.17
N SER A 122 -5.47 -20.58 -15.71
CA SER A 122 -4.26 -20.44 -14.87
C SER A 122 -4.31 -19.19 -13.99
N THR A 123 -4.83 -18.08 -14.51
CA THR A 123 -4.96 -16.84 -13.77
C THR A 123 -6.05 -16.94 -12.68
N LEU A 124 -7.20 -17.58 -12.97
CA LEU A 124 -8.21 -17.85 -11.96
C LEU A 124 -7.68 -18.77 -10.85
N HIS A 125 -6.84 -19.74 -11.20
CA HIS A 125 -6.17 -20.55 -10.19
C HIS A 125 -5.25 -19.73 -9.28
N ARG A 126 -4.45 -18.80 -9.84
CA ARG A 126 -3.55 -17.92 -9.08
C ARG A 126 -4.30 -17.05 -8.04
N VAL A 127 -5.51 -16.61 -8.36
CA VAL A 127 -6.32 -15.78 -7.46
C VAL A 127 -7.29 -16.61 -6.59
N GLY A 128 -7.15 -17.93 -6.53
CA GLY A 128 -7.95 -18.82 -5.68
C GLY A 128 -9.41 -18.98 -6.12
N LEU A 129 -9.71 -18.84 -7.42
CA LEU A 129 -11.07 -18.94 -7.98
C LEU A 129 -11.27 -20.15 -8.90
N LYS A 130 -10.38 -21.16 -8.84
CA LYS A 130 -10.44 -22.35 -9.69
C LYS A 130 -11.79 -23.07 -9.62
N ASP A 131 -12.29 -23.31 -8.41
CA ASP A 131 -13.47 -24.16 -8.19
C ASP A 131 -14.80 -23.46 -8.50
N VAL A 132 -14.76 -22.15 -8.72
CA VAL A 132 -15.95 -21.31 -8.98
C VAL A 132 -15.93 -20.64 -10.36
N GLN A 133 -14.96 -20.96 -11.19
CA GLN A 133 -14.76 -20.31 -12.51
C GLN A 133 -15.97 -20.41 -13.46
N GLY A 134 -16.81 -21.44 -13.32
CA GLY A 134 -18.04 -21.64 -14.08
C GLY A 134 -19.29 -20.98 -13.49
N LEU A 135 -19.19 -20.32 -12.33
CA LEU A 135 -20.30 -19.57 -11.75
C LEU A 135 -20.39 -18.17 -12.35
N GLN A 136 -21.61 -17.69 -12.56
CA GLN A 136 -21.87 -16.32 -13.01
C GLN A 136 -21.44 -15.31 -11.95
N LEU A 137 -20.85 -14.19 -12.38
CA LEU A 137 -20.30 -13.15 -11.50
C LEU A 137 -21.33 -12.52 -10.56
N ARG A 138 -22.60 -12.47 -10.93
CA ARG A 138 -23.70 -12.03 -10.05
C ARG A 138 -23.86 -12.87 -8.78
N LYS A 139 -23.27 -14.07 -8.73
CA LYS A 139 -23.27 -14.96 -7.55
C LYS A 139 -22.01 -14.81 -6.71
N PHE A 140 -21.07 -13.97 -7.13
CA PHE A 140 -19.80 -13.78 -6.44
C PHE A 140 -19.95 -12.83 -5.26
N SER A 141 -19.24 -13.12 -4.17
CA SER A 141 -19.05 -12.17 -3.08
C SER A 141 -18.19 -10.99 -3.54
N LYS A 142 -18.21 -9.89 -2.78
CA LYS A 142 -17.35 -8.72 -3.05
C LYS A 142 -15.87 -9.13 -3.14
N GLY A 143 -15.41 -10.00 -2.26
CA GLY A 143 -14.02 -10.49 -2.26
C GLY A 143 -13.69 -11.33 -3.50
N MET A 144 -14.63 -12.17 -3.96
CA MET A 144 -14.46 -12.93 -5.20
C MET A 144 -14.40 -12.00 -6.42
N LEU A 145 -15.25 -10.97 -6.50
CA LEU A 145 -15.21 -9.97 -7.58
C LEU A 145 -13.88 -9.19 -7.56
N GLN A 146 -13.36 -8.86 -6.39
CA GLN A 146 -12.04 -8.22 -6.25
C GLN A 146 -10.92 -9.11 -6.83
N ARG A 147 -10.94 -10.40 -6.52
CA ARG A 147 -9.98 -11.37 -7.07
C ARG A 147 -10.12 -11.53 -8.59
N VAL A 148 -11.34 -11.49 -9.14
CA VAL A 148 -11.55 -11.44 -10.60
C VAL A 148 -10.93 -10.18 -11.20
N GLY A 149 -11.04 -9.04 -10.53
CA GLY A 149 -10.41 -7.79 -10.97
C GLY A 149 -8.89 -7.87 -10.98
N ILE A 150 -8.30 -8.46 -9.95
CA ILE A 150 -6.85 -8.72 -9.93
C ILE A 150 -6.47 -9.68 -11.06
N ALA A 151 -7.23 -10.78 -11.25
CA ALA A 151 -7.00 -11.71 -12.34
C ALA A 151 -7.02 -11.02 -13.71
N GLN A 152 -8.01 -10.16 -13.95
CA GLN A 152 -8.11 -9.37 -15.18
C GLN A 152 -6.87 -8.47 -15.37
N ALA A 153 -6.39 -7.82 -14.31
CA ALA A 153 -5.24 -6.92 -14.38
C ALA A 153 -3.93 -7.64 -14.73
N ILE A 154 -3.75 -8.91 -14.32
CA ILE A 154 -2.52 -9.69 -14.55
C ILE A 154 -2.59 -10.67 -15.72
N LEU A 155 -3.77 -10.81 -16.35
CA LEU A 155 -4.07 -11.83 -17.36
C LEU A 155 -3.13 -11.82 -18.58
N HIS A 156 -2.74 -10.64 -19.04
CA HIS A 156 -1.90 -10.44 -20.24
C HIS A 156 -0.41 -10.39 -19.93
N ASP A 157 -0.02 -10.75 -18.69
CA ASP A 157 1.36 -10.80 -18.22
C ASP A 157 2.07 -9.42 -18.28
N PRO A 158 1.51 -8.37 -17.64
CA PRO A 158 2.08 -7.04 -17.65
C PRO A 158 3.42 -6.96 -16.91
N LYS A 159 4.26 -5.96 -17.24
CA LYS A 159 5.48 -5.63 -16.50
C LYS A 159 5.21 -4.80 -15.26
N LEU A 160 4.17 -3.96 -15.31
CA LEU A 160 3.75 -3.07 -14.24
C LEU A 160 2.27 -3.26 -13.97
N VAL A 161 1.88 -3.34 -12.70
CA VAL A 161 0.47 -3.37 -12.30
C VAL A 161 0.14 -2.19 -11.39
N PHE A 162 -0.99 -1.54 -11.66
CA PHE A 162 -1.61 -0.55 -10.79
C PHE A 162 -2.82 -1.14 -10.10
N PHE A 163 -2.84 -1.13 -8.77
CA PHE A 163 -3.97 -1.59 -7.98
C PHE A 163 -4.53 -0.45 -7.12
N ASP A 164 -5.76 -0.05 -7.35
CA ASP A 164 -6.46 0.95 -6.54
C ASP A 164 -7.23 0.26 -5.42
N GLU A 165 -6.77 0.41 -4.17
CA GLU A 165 -7.34 -0.19 -2.95
C GLU A 165 -7.58 -1.72 -3.07
N PRO A 166 -6.60 -2.55 -3.45
CA PRO A 166 -6.81 -3.95 -3.82
C PRO A 166 -7.31 -4.83 -2.67
N MET A 167 -7.07 -4.44 -1.43
CA MET A 167 -7.47 -5.18 -0.22
C MET A 167 -8.74 -4.62 0.44
N SER A 168 -9.39 -3.62 -0.18
CA SER A 168 -10.60 -3.01 0.36
C SER A 168 -11.77 -3.99 0.41
N GLY A 169 -12.39 -4.12 1.58
CA GLY A 169 -13.56 -4.97 1.79
C GLY A 169 -13.29 -6.47 1.79
N LEU A 170 -12.02 -6.87 1.87
CA LEU A 170 -11.62 -8.25 2.08
C LEU A 170 -11.54 -8.56 3.58
N ASP A 171 -11.84 -9.81 3.93
CA ASP A 171 -11.55 -10.38 5.23
C ASP A 171 -10.04 -10.58 5.44
N PRO A 172 -9.56 -10.89 6.66
CA PRO A 172 -8.13 -11.05 6.93
C PRO A 172 -7.44 -12.11 6.06
N MET A 173 -8.13 -13.20 5.73
CA MET A 173 -7.60 -14.25 4.84
C MET A 173 -7.45 -13.74 3.42
N GLY A 174 -8.48 -13.10 2.88
CA GLY A 174 -8.45 -12.51 1.54
C GLY A 174 -7.37 -11.44 1.39
N ARG A 175 -7.15 -10.61 2.43
CA ARG A 175 -6.03 -9.63 2.44
C ARG A 175 -4.68 -10.32 2.36
N ARG A 176 -4.49 -11.40 3.12
CA ARG A 176 -3.24 -12.17 3.10
C ARG A 176 -2.98 -12.75 1.71
N GLU A 177 -3.98 -13.39 1.11
CA GLU A 177 -3.86 -13.97 -0.23
C GLU A 177 -3.52 -12.92 -1.30
N VAL A 178 -4.09 -11.71 -1.21
CA VAL A 178 -3.74 -10.61 -2.12
C VAL A 178 -2.31 -10.13 -1.88
N ARG A 179 -1.83 -10.05 -0.64
CA ARG A 179 -0.44 -9.72 -0.33
C ARG A 179 0.52 -10.77 -0.90
N ASP A 180 0.25 -12.05 -0.62
CA ASP A 180 1.05 -13.17 -1.14
C ASP A 180 1.14 -13.14 -2.67
N LEU A 181 0.03 -12.77 -3.36
CA LEU A 181 0.02 -12.59 -4.80
C LEU A 181 0.87 -11.42 -5.27
N MET A 182 0.84 -10.27 -4.57
CA MET A 182 1.70 -9.12 -4.93
C MET A 182 3.18 -9.45 -4.74
N GLU A 183 3.55 -10.14 -3.66
CA GLU A 183 4.90 -10.65 -3.45
C GLU A 183 5.33 -11.61 -4.56
N GLN A 184 4.44 -12.52 -4.98
CA GLN A 184 4.69 -13.41 -6.10
C GLN A 184 4.94 -12.62 -7.39
N LEU A 185 4.12 -11.60 -7.70
CA LEU A 185 4.32 -10.74 -8.87
C LEU A 185 5.70 -10.06 -8.84
N LYS A 186 6.12 -9.55 -7.69
CA LYS A 186 7.47 -8.99 -7.50
C LYS A 186 8.55 -10.04 -7.74
N HIS A 187 8.42 -11.24 -7.20
CA HIS A 187 9.37 -12.34 -7.43
C HIS A 187 9.46 -12.76 -8.91
N GLU A 188 8.38 -12.55 -9.67
CA GLU A 188 8.35 -12.73 -11.13
C GLU A 188 8.98 -11.54 -11.90
N GLY A 189 9.55 -10.56 -11.19
CA GLY A 189 10.17 -9.37 -11.77
C GLY A 189 9.18 -8.30 -12.22
N LYS A 190 7.93 -8.33 -11.73
CA LYS A 190 6.94 -7.30 -12.02
C LYS A 190 7.06 -6.15 -11.02
N THR A 191 6.77 -4.94 -11.48
CA THR A 191 6.59 -3.79 -10.60
C THR A 191 5.14 -3.71 -10.16
N VAL A 192 4.91 -3.51 -8.86
CA VAL A 192 3.57 -3.37 -8.29
C VAL A 192 3.41 -1.99 -7.67
N PHE A 193 2.52 -1.18 -8.21
CA PHE A 193 2.12 0.10 -7.62
C PHE A 193 0.70 -0.02 -7.08
N PHE A 194 0.50 0.13 -5.78
CA PHE A 194 -0.86 0.08 -5.24
C PHE A 194 -1.18 1.25 -4.32
N SER A 195 -2.44 1.66 -4.34
CA SER A 195 -2.96 2.64 -3.40
C SER A 195 -3.58 1.95 -2.20
N THR A 196 -3.44 2.55 -1.01
CA THR A 196 -4.19 2.15 0.18
C THR A 196 -4.31 3.30 1.18
N HIS A 197 -5.34 3.23 2.03
CA HIS A 197 -5.46 4.08 3.21
C HIS A 197 -5.04 3.36 4.50
N ILE A 198 -4.65 2.07 4.41
CA ILE A 198 -4.26 1.22 5.54
C ILE A 198 -2.73 1.13 5.56
N LEU A 199 -2.11 1.88 6.48
CA LEU A 199 -0.66 1.98 6.56
C LEU A 199 0.00 0.66 6.96
N SER A 200 -0.64 -0.15 7.81
CA SER A 200 -0.12 -1.47 8.22
C SER A 200 -0.01 -2.46 7.04
N ASP A 201 -0.88 -2.40 6.04
CA ASP A 201 -0.77 -3.24 4.85
C ASP A 201 0.46 -2.85 4.02
N ALA A 202 0.72 -1.54 3.91
CA ALA A 202 1.90 -1.03 3.20
C ALA A 202 3.21 -1.31 3.97
N GLU A 203 3.19 -1.17 5.30
CA GLU A 203 4.34 -1.48 6.16
C GLU A 203 4.77 -2.95 6.02
N ALA A 204 3.81 -3.85 5.87
CA ALA A 204 4.08 -5.28 5.76
C ALA A 204 4.55 -5.73 4.37
N LEU A 205 4.30 -4.92 3.30
CA LEU A 205 4.44 -5.40 1.92
C LEU A 205 5.38 -4.56 1.06
N CYS A 206 5.43 -3.23 1.31
CA CYS A 206 6.11 -2.31 0.41
C CYS A 206 7.63 -2.24 0.66
N ASP A 207 8.39 -2.08 -0.41
CA ASP A 207 9.79 -1.67 -0.34
C ASP A 207 9.87 -0.18 -0.03
N ARG A 208 9.10 0.62 -0.78
CA ARG A 208 9.04 2.08 -0.64
C ARG A 208 7.60 2.55 -0.68
N VAL A 209 7.38 3.69 -0.08
CA VAL A 209 6.05 4.33 -0.03
C VAL A 209 6.12 5.81 -0.35
N ALA A 210 5.00 6.34 -0.83
CA ALA A 210 4.73 7.76 -0.89
C ALA A 210 3.43 8.05 -0.12
N ILE A 211 3.45 9.05 0.76
CA ILE A 211 2.28 9.44 1.55
C ILE A 211 1.75 10.76 1.02
N ILE A 212 0.50 10.75 0.56
CA ILE A 212 -0.20 11.92 0.03
C ILE A 212 -1.30 12.37 0.99
N HIS A 213 -1.43 13.68 1.18
CA HIS A 213 -2.50 14.28 1.96
C HIS A 213 -3.00 15.58 1.30
N LYS A 214 -4.32 15.71 1.11
CA LYS A 214 -4.96 16.87 0.46
C LYS A 214 -4.33 17.23 -0.90
N GLY A 215 -3.99 16.20 -1.69
CA GLY A 215 -3.38 16.37 -3.01
C GLY A 215 -1.87 16.66 -3.01
N GLU A 216 -1.21 16.71 -1.86
CA GLU A 216 0.22 17.00 -1.74
C GLU A 216 1.01 15.80 -1.26
N LEU A 217 2.15 15.55 -1.89
CA LEU A 217 3.13 14.56 -1.41
C LEU A 217 3.75 15.06 -0.11
N LYS A 218 3.63 14.29 0.96
CA LYS A 218 4.17 14.65 2.28
C LYS A 218 5.46 13.92 2.60
N VAL A 219 5.55 12.65 2.19
CA VAL A 219 6.70 11.78 2.49
C VAL A 219 6.88 10.81 1.33
N THR A 220 8.12 10.48 1.02
CA THR A 220 8.50 9.33 0.19
C THR A 220 9.80 8.74 0.72
N GLY A 221 9.91 7.41 0.70
CA GLY A 221 11.12 6.72 1.17
C GLY A 221 10.94 5.23 1.30
N ALA A 222 12.01 4.51 1.61
CA ALA A 222 11.95 3.10 1.94
C ALA A 222 11.18 2.90 3.26
N VAL A 223 10.36 1.84 3.32
CA VAL A 223 9.59 1.53 4.54
C VAL A 223 10.54 1.31 5.72
N THR A 224 11.65 0.64 5.50
CA THR A 224 12.69 0.41 6.51
C THR A 224 13.24 1.70 7.12
N ASP A 225 13.42 2.74 6.31
CA ASP A 225 13.95 4.03 6.76
C ASP A 225 12.90 4.84 7.54
N LEU A 226 11.64 4.75 7.10
CA LEU A 226 10.53 5.47 7.73
C LEU A 226 10.07 4.81 9.04
N THR A 227 10.21 3.48 9.15
CA THR A 227 9.88 2.69 10.34
C THR A 227 11.10 2.33 11.19
N SER A 228 12.27 2.88 10.83
CA SER A 228 13.48 2.67 11.61
C SER A 228 13.21 3.00 13.08
N SER A 229 13.84 2.23 13.97
CA SER A 229 13.72 2.38 15.41
C SER A 229 13.81 3.86 15.81
N VAL A 230 12.95 4.28 16.71
CA VAL A 230 13.21 5.54 17.46
C VAL A 230 14.63 5.39 17.97
N GLN A 231 15.57 6.17 17.38
CA GLN A 231 17.01 5.94 17.54
C GLN A 231 17.33 5.73 19.01
N GLY A 232 17.83 4.53 19.33
CA GLY A 232 18.32 4.20 20.65
C GLY A 232 17.26 3.90 21.71
N LYS A 233 16.04 3.50 21.36
CA LYS A 233 15.01 3.08 22.35
C LYS A 233 14.65 1.59 22.21
N VAL A 234 14.50 0.93 23.37
CA VAL A 234 14.16 -0.50 23.47
C VAL A 234 12.96 -0.67 24.42
N GLU A 235 11.98 -1.46 24.02
CA GLU A 235 10.90 -1.90 24.87
C GLU A 235 11.29 -3.18 25.59
N VAL A 236 11.15 -3.16 26.93
CA VAL A 236 11.40 -4.29 27.82
C VAL A 236 10.08 -4.73 28.41
N ILE A 237 9.73 -6.01 28.26
CA ILE A 237 8.49 -6.59 28.78
C ILE A 237 8.85 -7.70 29.76
N TRP A 238 8.29 -7.64 30.99
CA TRP A 238 8.47 -8.69 31.99
C TRP A 238 7.17 -9.09 32.64
N GLN A 239 7.17 -10.30 33.23
CA GLN A 239 6.03 -10.85 33.93
C GLN A 239 5.93 -10.29 35.36
N GLY A 240 4.71 -9.97 35.80
CA GLY A 240 4.38 -9.43 37.11
C GLY A 240 3.87 -8.00 37.05
N THR A 241 3.53 -7.43 38.18
CA THR A 241 3.02 -6.05 38.31
C THR A 241 4.03 -5.14 39.02
N GLN A 242 5.14 -5.73 39.51
CA GLN A 242 6.18 -4.98 40.22
C GLN A 242 7.08 -4.22 39.27
N ILE A 243 7.35 -2.96 39.58
CA ILE A 243 8.29 -2.10 38.86
C ILE A 243 9.49 -1.90 39.77
N PRO A 244 10.67 -2.49 39.41
CA PRO A 244 11.91 -2.29 40.16
C PRO A 244 12.28 -0.82 40.30
N ALA A 245 12.77 -0.42 41.48
CA ALA A 245 13.28 0.93 41.68
C ALA A 245 14.42 1.26 40.75
N SER A 246 15.24 0.26 40.39
CA SER A 246 16.32 0.35 39.40
C SER A 246 15.80 0.64 38.00
N MET A 247 14.64 0.12 37.58
CA MET A 247 14.03 0.44 36.30
C MET A 247 13.56 1.91 36.25
N LYS A 248 13.00 2.42 37.35
CA LYS A 248 12.63 3.84 37.45
C LYS A 248 13.85 4.75 37.39
N ALA A 249 14.99 4.33 37.99
CA ALA A 249 16.23 5.06 37.94
C ALA A 249 16.85 5.15 36.54
N LEU A 250 16.50 4.22 35.64
CA LEU A 250 16.87 4.28 34.22
C LEU A 250 15.98 5.24 33.40
N GLY A 251 15.07 5.97 34.05
CA GLY A 251 14.14 6.88 33.36
C GLY A 251 13.04 6.14 32.56
N ALA A 252 12.82 4.85 32.87
CA ALA A 252 11.86 4.02 32.15
C ALA A 252 10.42 4.49 32.37
N GLU A 253 9.69 4.76 31.29
CA GLU A 253 8.25 4.95 31.33
C GLU A 253 7.60 3.56 31.38
N CYS A 254 7.09 3.19 32.56
CA CYS A 254 6.54 1.86 32.80
C CYS A 254 5.02 1.86 32.77
N HIS A 255 4.44 0.94 32.00
CA HIS A 255 3.00 0.71 31.93
C HIS A 255 2.67 -0.72 32.34
N VAL A 256 1.74 -0.89 33.31
CA VAL A 256 1.26 -2.19 33.75
C VAL A 256 0.02 -2.57 32.94
N THR A 257 0.04 -3.75 32.33
CA THR A 257 -1.08 -4.29 31.54
C THR A 257 -1.34 -5.75 31.96
N GLY A 258 -2.39 -5.99 32.73
CA GLY A 258 -2.69 -7.32 33.28
C GLY A 258 -1.55 -7.82 34.15
N ASP A 259 -0.97 -8.98 33.82
CA ASP A 259 0.16 -9.61 34.54
C ASP A 259 1.52 -9.31 33.88
N THR A 260 1.63 -8.20 33.14
CA THR A 260 2.88 -7.80 32.51
C THR A 260 3.14 -6.32 32.69
N VAL A 261 4.42 -5.96 32.76
CA VAL A 261 4.88 -4.56 32.72
C VAL A 261 5.66 -4.35 31.43
N ARG A 262 5.39 -3.23 30.78
CA ARG A 262 6.12 -2.73 29.61
C ARG A 262 6.86 -1.46 30.00
N ALA A 263 8.11 -1.35 29.61
CA ALA A 263 8.92 -0.17 29.85
C ALA A 263 9.74 0.18 28.61
N VAL A 264 9.84 1.46 28.30
CA VAL A 264 10.71 1.97 27.24
C VAL A 264 11.92 2.59 27.88
N ILE A 265 13.12 2.17 27.43
CA ILE A 265 14.42 2.64 27.91
C ILE A 265 15.32 3.00 26.73
N ASP A 266 16.42 3.68 27.01
CA ASP A 266 17.46 3.88 26.01
C ASP A 266 18.22 2.57 25.72
N GLU A 267 18.58 2.32 24.48
CA GLU A 267 19.23 1.09 24.01
C GLU A 267 20.56 0.82 24.77
N ASN A 268 21.31 1.86 25.09
CA ASN A 268 22.54 1.76 25.86
C ASN A 268 22.31 1.29 27.33
N GLN A 269 21.07 1.27 27.79
CA GLN A 269 20.67 0.83 29.14
C GLN A 269 20.11 -0.58 29.19
N GLN A 270 20.08 -1.30 28.07
CA GLN A 270 19.47 -2.63 27.98
C GLN A 270 20.10 -3.65 28.95
N ASP A 271 21.43 -3.65 29.08
CA ASP A 271 22.12 -4.56 30.00
C ASP A 271 21.79 -4.23 31.46
N ALA A 272 21.75 -2.95 31.80
CA ALA A 272 21.35 -2.51 33.15
C ALA A 272 19.90 -2.89 33.47
N ALA A 273 19.00 -2.83 32.50
CA ALA A 273 17.61 -3.23 32.66
C ALA A 273 17.49 -4.76 32.86
N ILE A 274 18.20 -5.56 32.06
CA ILE A 274 18.24 -7.02 32.23
C ILE A 274 18.77 -7.39 33.62
N ASP A 275 19.84 -6.75 34.07
CA ASP A 275 20.42 -6.99 35.41
C ASP A 275 19.48 -6.57 36.52
N ALA A 276 18.71 -5.47 36.37
CA ALA A 276 17.69 -5.06 37.31
C ALA A 276 16.58 -6.13 37.48
N LEU A 277 16.08 -6.65 36.38
CA LEU A 277 15.06 -7.72 36.39
C LEU A 277 15.61 -9.02 36.99
N ARG A 278 16.85 -9.41 36.73
CA ARG A 278 17.50 -10.60 37.30
C ARG A 278 17.68 -10.50 38.81
N ARG A 279 18.10 -9.34 39.31
CA ARG A 279 18.26 -9.12 40.77
C ARG A 279 16.96 -9.32 41.54
N GLU A 280 15.84 -8.88 40.96
CA GLU A 280 14.51 -9.02 41.54
C GLU A 280 13.78 -10.30 41.13
N ARG A 281 14.49 -11.21 40.45
CA ARG A 281 13.95 -12.51 39.97
C ARG A 281 12.70 -12.36 39.11
N LEU A 282 12.57 -11.26 38.39
CA LEU A 282 11.48 -11.04 37.45
C LEU A 282 11.80 -11.72 36.12
N ARG A 283 10.77 -12.32 35.50
CA ARG A 283 10.93 -13.04 34.23
C ARG A 283 10.81 -12.09 33.07
N LEU A 284 11.91 -11.84 32.37
CA LEU A 284 11.91 -11.15 31.09
C LEU A 284 11.12 -11.97 30.07
N ILE A 285 10.14 -11.33 29.40
CA ILE A 285 9.32 -11.91 28.32
C ILE A 285 9.89 -11.53 26.96
N ALA A 286 10.16 -10.23 26.76
CA ALA A 286 10.69 -9.71 25.50
C ALA A 286 11.57 -8.48 25.74
N LEU A 287 12.51 -8.28 24.83
CA LEU A 287 13.32 -7.09 24.69
C LEU A 287 13.40 -6.81 23.20
N THR A 288 12.75 -5.73 22.76
CA THR A 288 12.59 -5.42 21.34
C THR A 288 12.88 -3.96 21.06
N PRO A 289 13.58 -3.62 19.96
CA PRO A 289 13.72 -2.23 19.54
C PRO A 289 12.35 -1.58 19.35
N VAL A 290 12.16 -0.37 19.88
CA VAL A 290 10.95 0.41 19.64
C VAL A 290 10.98 0.88 18.19
N ARG A 291 10.11 0.32 17.38
CA ARG A 291 9.92 0.73 15.99
C ARG A 291 8.78 1.73 15.90
N THR A 292 8.99 2.78 15.15
CA THR A 292 7.91 3.68 14.77
C THR A 292 7.10 3.02 13.67
N SER A 293 5.79 2.85 13.84
CA SER A 293 4.94 2.43 12.74
C SER A 293 4.81 3.54 11.70
N LEU A 294 4.54 3.18 10.44
CA LEU A 294 4.21 4.19 9.40
C LEU A 294 3.06 5.10 9.84
N GLU A 295 2.12 4.57 10.64
CA GLU A 295 1.00 5.34 11.17
C GLU A 295 1.47 6.41 12.17
N ALA A 296 2.31 6.04 13.16
CA ALA A 296 2.89 6.98 14.12
C ALA A 296 3.74 8.05 13.41
N TYR A 297 4.57 7.63 12.45
CA TYR A 297 5.37 8.54 11.64
C TYR A 297 4.51 9.53 10.85
N PHE A 298 3.44 9.07 10.24
CA PHE A 298 2.52 9.90 9.47
C PHE A 298 1.80 10.94 10.34
N VAL A 299 1.26 10.52 11.50
CA VAL A 299 0.61 11.42 12.45
C VAL A 299 1.57 12.52 12.92
N GLU A 300 2.80 12.16 13.27
CA GLU A 300 3.83 13.13 13.68
C GLU A 300 4.12 14.16 12.58
N LYS A 301 4.28 13.70 11.33
CA LYS A 301 4.55 14.59 10.19
C LYS A 301 3.38 15.53 9.88
N LEU A 302 2.12 15.07 9.99
CA LEU A 302 0.97 15.94 9.81
C LEU A 302 0.87 17.00 10.90
N GLN A 303 1.05 16.64 12.16
CA GLN A 303 1.02 17.59 13.29
C GLN A 303 2.09 18.68 13.16
N ARG A 304 3.30 18.30 12.76
CA ARG A 304 4.38 19.28 12.52
C ARG A 304 4.03 20.23 11.36
N ALA A 305 3.45 19.74 10.28
CA ALA A 305 3.06 20.56 9.14
C ALA A 305 1.96 21.57 9.49
N GLU A 306 0.97 21.18 10.30
CA GLU A 306 -0.11 22.07 10.76
C GLU A 306 0.41 23.13 11.75
N THR A 307 1.33 22.76 12.64
CA THR A 307 1.95 23.69 13.59
C THR A 307 2.80 24.76 12.87
N THR A 308 3.45 24.40 11.78
CA THR A 308 4.26 25.33 10.97
C THR A 308 3.37 26.27 10.15
N ALA A 309 2.26 25.77 9.60
CA ALA A 309 1.30 26.59 8.85
C ALA A 309 0.52 27.60 9.75
N GLY A 310 0.24 27.23 10.99
CA GLY A 310 -0.43 28.09 11.96
C GLY A 310 0.46 29.19 12.58
N ARG A 311 1.80 29.18 12.36
CA ARG A 311 2.73 30.22 12.80
C ARG A 311 3.02 31.28 11.74
N THR A 312 2.55 31.08 10.51
CA THR A 312 2.77 32.00 9.36
C THR A 312 1.49 32.71 8.91
N ALA A 313 0.37 32.53 9.62
CA ALA A 313 -0.91 33.24 9.45
C ALA A 313 -1.13 34.20 10.68
#